data_1f61699cd02e43e6a790615bdbe61828
#
_entry.id   1f61699cd02e43e6a790615bdbe61828
#
_cell.length_a   1.000
_cell.length_b   1.000
_cell.length_c   1.000
_cell.angle_alpha   90.00
_cell.angle_beta   90.00
_cell.angle_gamma   90.00
#
_symmetry.space_group_name_H-M   'P 1'
#
loop_
_entity.id
_entity.type
_entity.pdbx_description
1 polymer ?
#
loop_
_entity_poly.entity_id
_entity_poly.type
_entity_poly.pdbx_seq_one_letter_code
_entity_poly.pdbx_strand_id
1 'polypeptide(L)' 'MNDGATVTLSPCDPAALAVGDVVLVRVSGNVYLHLIKAIQGNRFQIGNNLGRINGWVGPKAIYGKATHIDNAR' A
#
# COMPACT_ATOMS: atom_id res chain seq x y z
N MET A 1 -6.34 2.21 -12.05
CA MET A 1 -6.30 3.64 -11.67
C MET A 1 -7.15 4.43 -12.62
N ASN A 2 -7.93 5.36 -12.12
CA ASN A 2 -8.76 6.24 -12.95
C ASN A 2 -7.90 7.25 -13.68
N ASP A 3 -8.33 7.57 -14.90
CA ASP A 3 -7.72 8.66 -15.63
C ASP A 3 -7.86 9.96 -14.84
N GLY A 4 -6.81 10.72 -14.77
CA GLY A 4 -6.80 11.98 -14.06
C GLY A 4 -6.57 11.86 -12.56
N ALA A 5 -6.44 10.65 -12.01
CA ALA A 5 -6.10 10.48 -10.62
C ALA A 5 -4.60 10.71 -10.43
N THR A 6 -4.24 11.45 -9.40
CA THR A 6 -2.86 11.69 -9.03
C THR A 6 -2.63 11.16 -7.62
N VAL A 7 -1.59 10.37 -7.46
CA VAL A 7 -1.21 9.80 -6.18
C VAL A 7 0.18 10.30 -5.84
N THR A 8 0.31 10.93 -4.69
CA THR A 8 1.61 11.34 -4.16
C THR A 8 2.14 10.22 -3.28
N LEU A 9 3.35 9.76 -3.61
CA LEU A 9 4.04 8.74 -2.83
C LEU A 9 5.21 9.37 -2.12
N SER A 10 5.44 8.95 -0.89
CA SER A 10 6.60 9.37 -0.12
C SER A 10 7.39 8.14 0.28
N PRO A 11 8.72 8.22 0.31
CA PRO A 11 9.53 7.19 0.94
C PRO A 11 9.05 7.03 2.38
N CYS A 12 8.97 5.80 2.85
CA CYS A 12 8.48 5.54 4.19
C CYS A 12 9.41 4.61 4.93
N ASP A 13 9.51 4.83 6.24
CA ASP A 13 10.12 3.88 7.13
C ASP A 13 9.08 2.80 7.42
N PRO A 14 9.36 1.52 7.13
CA PRO A 14 8.39 0.46 7.43
C PRO A 14 7.93 0.45 8.87
N ALA A 15 8.79 0.87 9.81
CA ALA A 15 8.42 0.94 11.23
C ALA A 15 7.35 1.99 11.51
N ALA A 16 7.15 2.95 10.61
CA ALA A 16 6.17 4.01 10.77
C ALA A 16 4.83 3.70 10.08
N LEU A 17 4.72 2.57 9.39
CA LEU A 17 3.49 2.17 8.73
C LEU A 17 2.46 1.67 9.73
N ALA A 18 1.20 1.91 9.41
CA ALA A 18 0.07 1.52 10.26
C ALA A 18 -1.02 0.86 9.42
N VAL A 19 -1.84 0.06 10.09
CA VAL A 19 -3.03 -0.52 9.46
C VAL A 19 -3.92 0.61 8.93
N GLY A 20 -4.38 0.45 7.70
CA GLY A 20 -5.16 1.46 7.00
C GLY A 20 -4.34 2.34 6.07
N ASP A 21 -3.01 2.30 6.15
CA ASP A 21 -2.18 3.05 5.22
C ASP A 21 -2.31 2.47 3.81
N VAL A 22 -2.32 3.38 2.83
CA VAL A 22 -2.29 3.01 1.42
C VAL A 22 -0.85 3.05 0.96
N VAL A 23 -0.39 1.95 0.39
CA VAL A 23 1.01 1.80 -0.03
C VAL A 23 1.09 1.29 -1.45
N LEU A 24 2.17 1.68 -2.14
CA LEU A 24 2.55 1.06 -3.40
C LEU A 24 3.40 -0.15 -3.05
N VAL A 25 2.93 -1.34 -3.40
CA VAL A 25 3.48 -2.58 -2.88
C VAL A 25 3.50 -3.66 -3.95
N ARG A 26 4.52 -4.50 -3.92
CA ARG A 26 4.62 -5.68 -4.79
C ARG A 26 4.15 -6.91 -4.05
N VAL A 27 3.18 -7.61 -4.64
CA VAL A 27 2.66 -8.88 -4.09
C VAL A 27 2.60 -9.89 -5.23
N SER A 28 3.25 -11.03 -5.05
CA SER A 28 3.23 -12.13 -6.01
C SER A 28 3.58 -11.68 -7.43
N GLY A 29 4.58 -10.80 -7.56
CA GLY A 29 5.06 -10.32 -8.84
C GLY A 29 4.28 -9.16 -9.46
N ASN A 30 3.19 -8.74 -8.85
CA ASN A 30 2.38 -7.62 -9.32
C ASN A 30 2.49 -6.44 -8.37
N VAL A 31 2.41 -5.24 -8.91
CA VAL A 31 2.48 -4.00 -8.12
C VAL A 31 1.08 -3.42 -7.98
N TYR A 32 0.71 -3.12 -6.75
CA TYR A 32 -0.61 -2.58 -6.42
C TYR A 32 -0.51 -1.34 -5.57
N LEU A 33 -1.54 -0.51 -5.64
CA LEU A 33 -1.79 0.54 -4.65
C LEU A 33 -2.89 0.00 -3.74
N HIS A 34 -2.50 -0.55 -2.59
CA HIS A 34 -3.42 -1.27 -1.71
C HIS A 34 -3.21 -0.88 -0.25
N LEU A 35 -4.10 -1.39 0.59
CA LEU A 35 -4.13 -1.10 2.02
C LEU A 35 -3.30 -2.10 2.80
N ILE A 36 -2.70 -1.62 3.89
CA ILE A 36 -2.19 -2.49 4.94
C ILE A 36 -3.36 -2.90 5.80
N LYS A 37 -3.66 -4.20 5.84
CA LYS A 37 -4.79 -4.75 6.58
C LYS A 37 -4.40 -5.23 7.96
N ALA A 38 -3.15 -5.66 8.13
CA ALA A 38 -2.61 -6.12 9.41
C ALA A 38 -1.10 -6.01 9.39
N ILE A 39 -0.52 -5.89 10.57
CA ILE A 39 0.94 -5.85 10.75
C ILE A 39 1.32 -6.85 11.83
N GLN A 40 2.33 -7.65 11.54
CA GLN A 40 2.88 -8.60 12.50
C GLN A 40 4.41 -8.55 12.40
N GLY A 41 5.05 -7.97 13.40
CA GLY A 41 6.48 -7.73 13.38
C GLY A 41 6.84 -6.81 12.20
N ASN A 42 7.68 -7.32 11.29
CA ASN A 42 8.05 -6.60 10.07
C ASN A 42 7.33 -7.12 8.82
N ARG A 43 6.20 -7.81 9.01
CA ARG A 43 5.40 -8.34 7.90
C ARG A 43 4.08 -7.58 7.82
N PHE A 44 3.62 -7.37 6.59
CA PHE A 44 2.44 -6.56 6.32
C PHE A 44 1.47 -7.36 5.49
N GLN A 45 0.23 -7.47 5.97
CA GLN A 45 -0.84 -8.09 5.22
C GLN A 45 -1.45 -7.04 4.30
N ILE A 46 -1.49 -7.34 3.01
CA ILE A 46 -1.93 -6.41 1.97
C ILE A 46 -3.28 -6.87 1.45
N GLY A 47 -4.17 -5.92 1.26
CA GLY A 47 -5.48 -6.21 0.70
C GLY A 47 -6.15 -4.95 0.17
N ASN A 48 -7.35 -5.12 -0.38
CA ASN A 48 -8.12 -3.99 -0.88
C ASN A 48 -9.18 -3.58 0.15
N ASN A 49 -9.88 -2.48 -0.14
CA ASN A 49 -10.92 -1.98 0.74
C ASN A 49 -12.23 -2.77 0.67
N LEU A 50 -12.29 -3.79 -0.19
CA LEU A 50 -13.45 -4.67 -0.31
C LEU A 50 -13.28 -5.97 0.48
N GLY A 51 -12.23 -6.05 1.29
CA GLY A 51 -11.99 -7.21 2.15
C GLY A 51 -11.13 -8.30 1.55
N ARG A 52 -10.70 -8.17 0.30
CA ARG A 52 -9.83 -9.17 -0.31
C ARG A 52 -8.41 -9.03 0.23
N ILE A 53 -7.83 -10.17 0.60
CA ILE A 53 -6.45 -10.23 1.07
C ILE A 53 -5.58 -10.75 -0.06
N ASN A 54 -4.51 -10.02 -0.36
CA ASN A 54 -3.56 -10.40 -1.42
C ASN A 54 -2.40 -11.22 -0.88
N GLY A 55 -2.05 -11.04 0.39
CA GLY A 55 -0.98 -11.81 1.03
C GLY A 55 -0.16 -11.00 2.00
N TRP A 56 0.88 -11.62 2.54
CA TRP A 56 1.83 -11.00 3.46
C TRP A 56 3.11 -10.68 2.73
N VAL A 57 3.68 -9.51 3.00
CA VAL A 57 4.95 -9.08 2.40
C VAL A 57 5.89 -8.55 3.47
N GLY A 58 7.18 -8.58 3.16
CA GLY A 58 8.19 -7.93 3.97
C GLY A 58 8.32 -6.44 3.60
N PRO A 59 9.14 -5.69 4.36
CA PRO A 59 9.27 -4.24 4.15
C PRO A 59 9.87 -3.87 2.80
N LYS A 60 10.67 -4.74 2.20
CA LYS A 60 11.32 -4.45 0.91
C LYS A 60 10.34 -4.45 -0.25
N ALA A 61 9.16 -5.03 -0.08
CA ALA A 61 8.14 -5.06 -1.12
C ALA A 61 7.33 -3.77 -1.15
N ILE A 62 7.45 -2.91 -0.16
CA ILE A 62 6.72 -1.66 -0.07
C ILE A 62 7.60 -0.54 -0.61
N TYR A 63 7.15 0.09 -1.70
CA TYR A 63 7.92 1.13 -2.39
C TYR A 63 7.68 2.51 -1.83
N GLY A 64 6.50 2.76 -1.28
CA GLY A 64 6.18 4.05 -0.73
C GLY A 64 4.78 4.07 -0.14
N LYS A 65 4.50 5.13 0.63
CA LYS A 65 3.19 5.38 1.22
C LYS A 65 2.50 6.48 0.45
N ALA A 66 1.23 6.27 0.12
CA ALA A 66 0.42 7.32 -0.49
C ALA A 66 0.09 8.36 0.57
N THR A 67 0.56 9.59 0.37
CA THR A 67 0.30 10.69 1.29
C THR A 67 -0.83 11.56 0.82
N HIS A 68 -1.17 11.49 -0.45
CA HIS A 68 -2.25 12.27 -1.03
C HIS A 68 -2.76 11.57 -2.29
N ILE A 69 -4.05 11.48 -2.42
CA ILE A 69 -4.69 10.98 -3.64
C ILE A 69 -5.61 12.10 -4.13
N ASP A 70 -5.32 12.58 -5.33
CA ASP A 70 -6.09 13.67 -5.94
C ASP A 70 -6.78 13.14 -7.19
N ASN A 71 -8.09 13.13 -7.17
CA ASN A 71 -8.89 12.67 -8.30
C ASN A 71 -9.30 13.87 -9.14
N ALA A 72 -8.66 14.02 -10.29
CA ALA A 72 -9.05 15.04 -11.25
C ALA A 72 -10.42 14.72 -11.85
N ARG A 73 -11.23 15.72 -12.02
CA ARG A 73 -12.58 15.54 -12.53
C ARG A 73 -12.78 16.38 -13.77
#